data_c3149917788504e163e0ecff02fcc778
#
_entry.id   c3149917788504e163e0ecff02fcc778
#
_cell.length_a   1.000
_cell.length_b   1.000
_cell.length_c   1.000
_cell.angle_alpha   90.00
_cell.angle_beta   90.00
_cell.angle_gamma   90.00
#
_symmetry.space_group_name_H-M   'P 1'
#
loop_
_entity.id
_entity.type
_entity.pdbx_description
1 polymer ?
#
loop_
_entity_poly.entity_id
_entity_poly.type
_entity_poly.pdbx_seq_one_letter_code
_entity_poly.pdbx_strand_id
1 'polypeptide(L)'
;MWKLFFGIGISSNVDDLGSQGEWPSHPQLLDWLAVEFVESGWDVQHMIRLMVSSKAYAQSSIVSSDLNEKDPLNQLFARQSRFRVDAEMIRDNALFVSGLLTEKIGGRSVKPYQPAGYWRHLNSPSRKWSHDNNENQYRRGLY
;
A
#
# COMPACT_ATOMS: atom_id res chain seq x y z
N MET A 1 0.16 6.47 -5.92
CA MET A 1 1.11 6.62 -4.80
C MET A 1 0.41 7.13 -3.54
N TRP A 2 -0.18 8.32 -3.48
CA TRP A 2 -0.85 8.90 -2.30
C TRP A 2 -1.82 7.93 -1.60
N LYS A 3 -2.72 7.27 -2.35
CA LYS A 3 -3.69 6.31 -1.81
C LYS A 3 -3.07 5.17 -0.99
N LEU A 4 -1.85 4.73 -1.31
CA LEU A 4 -1.15 3.67 -0.58
C LEU A 4 -0.80 4.05 0.85
N PHE A 5 -0.57 5.35 1.11
CA PHE A 5 -0.15 5.86 2.41
C PHE A 5 -1.30 6.46 3.22
N PHE A 6 -2.30 7.02 2.54
CA PHE A 6 -3.41 7.74 3.16
C PHE A 6 -4.77 7.03 3.04
N GLY A 7 -4.82 5.87 2.37
CA GLY A 7 -6.02 5.05 2.22
C GLY A 7 -7.01 5.55 1.16
N ILE A 8 -7.09 6.86 0.94
CA ILE A 8 -7.91 7.48 -0.12
C ILE A 8 -7.03 8.31 -1.06
N GLY A 9 -7.40 8.38 -2.33
CA GLY A 9 -6.71 9.23 -3.31
C GLY A 9 -7.03 10.70 -3.12
N ILE A 10 -6.17 11.61 -3.60
CA ILE A 10 -6.49 13.03 -3.75
C ILE A 10 -7.64 13.20 -4.74
N SER A 11 -7.67 12.38 -5.81
CA SER A 11 -8.88 12.07 -6.57
C SER A 11 -9.47 10.78 -6.00
N SER A 12 -10.74 10.77 -5.64
CA SER A 12 -11.41 9.61 -5.03
C SER A 12 -11.52 8.44 -6.00
N ASN A 13 -11.75 8.72 -7.29
CA ASN A 13 -11.76 7.73 -8.35
C ASN A 13 -10.43 7.77 -9.13
N VAL A 14 -9.49 6.91 -8.76
CA VAL A 14 -8.17 6.83 -9.41
C VAL A 14 -8.19 6.06 -10.74
N ASP A 15 -9.28 5.39 -11.05
CA ASP A 15 -9.45 4.61 -12.28
C ASP A 15 -10.07 5.44 -13.42
N ASP A 16 -10.62 6.62 -13.07
CA ASP A 16 -11.20 7.56 -14.02
C ASP A 16 -10.71 8.98 -13.71
N LEU A 17 -9.58 9.34 -14.28
CA LEU A 17 -8.92 10.64 -14.09
C LEU A 17 -9.20 11.64 -15.23
N GLY A 18 -10.06 11.27 -16.16
CA GLY A 18 -10.40 12.11 -17.31
C GLY A 18 -11.43 13.20 -16.99
N SER A 19 -11.98 13.79 -18.04
CA SER A 19 -12.98 14.88 -17.95
C SER A 19 -14.29 14.47 -17.25
N GLN A 20 -14.55 13.17 -17.10
CA GLN A 20 -15.69 12.61 -16.38
C GLN A 20 -15.33 12.19 -14.96
N GLY A 21 -14.06 12.25 -14.57
CA GLY A 21 -13.57 11.92 -13.24
C GLY A 21 -13.99 12.96 -12.20
N GLU A 22 -13.89 12.56 -10.94
CA GLU A 22 -14.15 13.48 -9.84
C GLU A 22 -12.99 14.47 -9.68
N TRP A 23 -13.37 15.71 -9.35
CA TRP A 23 -12.40 16.77 -9.06
C TRP A 23 -11.54 16.41 -7.84
N PRO A 24 -10.23 16.63 -7.86
CA PRO A 24 -9.38 16.34 -6.73
C PRO A 24 -9.76 17.17 -5.51
N SER A 25 -9.74 16.52 -4.32
CA SER A 25 -10.08 17.18 -3.04
C SER A 25 -9.09 18.30 -2.70
N HIS A 26 -7.83 18.16 -3.12
CA HIS A 26 -6.76 19.12 -2.88
C HIS A 26 -5.97 19.37 -4.17
N PRO A 27 -6.49 20.16 -5.12
CA PRO A 27 -5.86 20.36 -6.43
C PRO A 27 -4.46 20.99 -6.32
N GLN A 28 -4.28 21.98 -5.46
CA GLN A 28 -2.99 22.61 -5.24
C GLN A 28 -1.92 21.64 -4.69
N LEU A 29 -2.32 20.73 -3.82
CA LEU A 29 -1.41 19.69 -3.32
C LEU A 29 -1.03 18.71 -4.43
N LEU A 30 -1.98 18.34 -5.28
CA LEU A 30 -1.73 17.45 -6.41
C LEU A 30 -0.75 18.08 -7.39
N ASP A 31 -0.95 19.36 -7.74
CA ASP A 31 -0.07 20.12 -8.63
C ASP A 31 1.33 20.24 -8.03
N TRP A 32 1.43 20.57 -6.75
CA TRP A 32 2.70 20.69 -6.05
C TRP A 32 3.45 19.35 -6.03
N LEU A 33 2.78 18.24 -5.72
CA LEU A 33 3.39 16.90 -5.75
C LEU A 33 3.85 16.52 -7.16
N ALA A 34 3.14 16.92 -8.19
CA ALA A 34 3.54 16.67 -9.58
C ALA A 34 4.82 17.44 -9.95
N VAL A 35 4.90 18.71 -9.58
CA VAL A 35 6.10 19.54 -9.80
C VAL A 35 7.28 18.98 -9.02
N GLU A 36 7.12 18.68 -7.74
CA GLU A 36 8.15 18.09 -6.88
C GLU A 36 8.70 16.78 -7.46
N PHE A 37 7.81 15.92 -8.00
CA PHE A 37 8.21 14.66 -8.61
C PHE A 37 9.07 14.87 -9.86
N VAL A 38 8.74 15.85 -10.70
CA VAL A 38 9.54 16.20 -11.89
C VAL A 38 10.87 16.82 -11.48
N GLU A 39 10.87 17.79 -10.56
CA GLU A 39 12.07 18.50 -10.12
C GLU A 39 13.06 17.61 -9.36
N SER A 40 12.55 16.60 -8.63
CA SER A 40 13.39 15.58 -7.98
C SER A 40 14.03 14.58 -8.98
N GLY A 41 13.82 14.75 -10.28
CA GLY A 41 14.31 13.83 -11.31
C GLY A 41 13.53 12.51 -11.37
N TRP A 42 12.23 12.53 -11.10
CA TRP A 42 11.34 11.36 -11.05
C TRP A 42 11.71 10.37 -9.94
N ASP A 43 12.26 10.87 -8.83
CA ASP A 43 12.68 10.04 -7.68
C ASP A 43 11.48 9.61 -6.85
N VAL A 44 11.05 8.35 -7.07
CA VAL A 44 9.95 7.73 -6.33
C VAL A 44 10.27 7.61 -4.83
N GLN A 45 11.53 7.33 -4.47
CA GLN A 45 11.92 7.20 -3.06
C GLN A 45 11.89 8.54 -2.33
N HIS A 46 12.28 9.63 -3.01
CA HIS A 46 12.12 10.98 -2.52
C HIS A 46 10.66 11.27 -2.19
N MET A 47 9.75 11.00 -3.13
CA MET A 47 8.31 11.20 -2.91
C MET A 47 7.74 10.37 -1.76
N ILE A 48 8.19 9.12 -1.61
CA ILE A 48 7.80 8.29 -0.47
C ILE A 48 8.25 8.92 0.84
N ARG A 49 9.54 9.30 0.95
CA ARG A 49 10.07 9.95 2.15
C ARG A 49 9.32 11.23 2.49
N LEU A 50 9.04 12.05 1.49
CA LEU A 50 8.28 13.29 1.63
C LEU A 50 6.90 13.05 2.25
N MET A 51 6.16 12.06 1.72
CA MET A 51 4.83 11.72 2.21
C MET A 51 4.86 11.15 3.64
N VAL A 52 5.73 10.16 3.91
CA VAL A 52 5.73 9.48 5.22
C VAL A 52 6.36 10.33 6.33
N SER A 53 7.19 11.32 6.00
CA SER A 53 7.72 12.28 6.98
C SER A 53 6.80 13.47 7.25
N SER A 54 5.70 13.58 6.50
CA SER A 54 4.75 14.69 6.66
C SER A 54 3.98 14.62 7.97
N LYS A 55 3.58 15.79 8.49
CA LYS A 55 2.69 15.87 9.65
C LYS A 55 1.34 15.22 9.40
N ALA A 56 0.85 15.24 8.15
CA ALA A 56 -0.38 14.58 7.77
C ALA A 56 -0.31 13.06 7.94
N TYR A 57 0.82 12.45 7.60
CA TYR A 57 1.04 11.01 7.80
C TYR A 57 1.21 10.63 9.27
N ALA A 58 1.87 11.49 10.05
CA ALA A 58 2.14 11.25 11.47
C ALA A 58 0.94 11.52 12.40
N GLN A 59 -0.22 11.87 11.87
CA GLN A 59 -1.42 12.12 12.66
C GLN A 59 -1.95 10.85 13.33
N SER A 60 -2.63 11.04 14.47
CA SER A 60 -3.39 9.96 15.13
C SER A 60 -4.52 9.46 14.24
N SER A 61 -4.79 8.16 14.28
CA SER A 61 -5.98 7.55 13.66
C SER A 61 -7.22 7.57 14.57
N ILE A 62 -7.12 8.15 15.76
CA ILE A 62 -8.23 8.30 16.68
C ILE A 62 -9.12 9.45 16.16
N VAL A 63 -10.41 9.20 16.04
CA VAL A 63 -11.38 10.17 15.57
C VAL A 63 -12.26 10.63 16.71
N SER A 64 -12.50 11.96 16.82
CA SER A 64 -13.55 12.52 17.67
C SER A 64 -14.91 12.40 16.97
N SER A 65 -16.01 12.42 17.76
CA SER A 65 -17.36 12.41 17.18
C SER A 65 -17.60 13.56 16.21
N ASP A 66 -17.18 14.76 16.60
CA ASP A 66 -17.31 15.98 15.76
C ASP A 66 -16.55 15.86 14.42
N LEU A 67 -15.34 15.33 14.44
CA LEU A 67 -14.56 15.13 13.22
C LEU A 67 -15.15 14.01 12.34
N ASN A 68 -15.72 12.98 12.94
CA ASN A 68 -16.38 11.92 12.20
C ASN A 68 -17.69 12.37 11.52
N GLU A 69 -18.40 13.32 12.14
CA GLU A 69 -19.59 13.92 11.53
C GLU A 69 -19.24 14.86 10.37
N LYS A 70 -18.19 15.68 10.52
CA LYS A 70 -17.78 16.67 9.52
C LYS A 70 -17.08 16.07 8.31
N ASP A 71 -16.25 15.06 8.52
CA ASP A 71 -15.47 14.40 7.47
C ASP A 71 -15.42 12.88 7.70
N PRO A 72 -16.53 12.15 7.48
CA PRO A 72 -16.60 10.72 7.71
C PRO A 72 -15.62 9.93 6.86
N LEU A 73 -15.36 10.36 5.63
CA LEU A 73 -14.48 9.72 4.66
C LEU A 73 -13.01 10.16 4.75
N ASN A 74 -12.70 11.08 5.69
CA ASN A 74 -11.34 11.64 5.84
C ASN A 74 -10.78 12.26 4.55
N GLN A 75 -11.62 12.93 3.79
CA GLN A 75 -11.21 13.59 2.55
C GLN A 75 -10.31 14.80 2.80
N LEU A 76 -10.40 15.41 3.98
CA LEU A 76 -9.59 16.56 4.38
C LEU A 76 -8.25 16.14 5.03
N PHE A 77 -7.96 14.83 5.13
CA PHE A 77 -6.75 14.29 5.75
C PHE A 77 -6.48 14.82 7.16
N ALA A 78 -7.56 15.03 7.94
CA ALA A 78 -7.48 15.55 9.30
C ALA A 78 -7.07 14.49 10.35
N ARG A 79 -6.95 13.25 9.96
CA ARG A 79 -6.49 12.12 10.75
C ARG A 79 -5.76 11.10 9.88
N GLN A 80 -4.98 10.20 10.47
CA GLN A 80 -4.47 9.04 9.73
C GLN A 80 -5.61 8.06 9.44
N SER A 81 -5.70 7.60 8.22
CA SER A 81 -6.72 6.65 7.78
C SER A 81 -6.49 5.26 8.38
N ARG A 82 -7.59 4.55 8.62
CA ARG A 82 -7.57 3.13 8.98
C ARG A 82 -8.00 2.32 7.79
N PHE A 83 -7.08 1.58 7.20
CA PHE A 83 -7.35 0.70 6.07
C PHE A 83 -6.61 -0.62 6.27
N ARG A 84 -7.13 -1.65 5.62
CA ARG A 84 -6.50 -2.96 5.65
C ARG A 84 -5.33 -2.96 4.66
N VAL A 85 -4.15 -3.34 5.12
CA VAL A 85 -2.99 -3.54 4.25
C VAL A 85 -3.07 -4.92 3.58
N ASP A 86 -2.46 -5.04 2.41
CA ASP A 86 -2.42 -6.28 1.65
C ASP A 86 -1.67 -7.39 2.39
N ALA A 87 -2.03 -8.64 2.14
CA ALA A 87 -1.45 -9.81 2.82
C ALA A 87 0.06 -9.90 2.60
N GLU A 88 0.53 -9.53 1.42
CA GLU A 88 1.94 -9.46 1.06
C GLU A 88 2.69 -8.46 1.93
N MET A 89 2.11 -7.29 2.18
CA MET A 89 2.69 -6.25 3.05
C MET A 89 2.78 -6.72 4.50
N ILE A 90 1.75 -7.42 5.00
CA ILE A 90 1.76 -7.99 6.37
C ILE A 90 2.87 -9.02 6.50
N ARG A 91 2.99 -9.93 5.53
CA ARG A 91 4.01 -10.96 5.51
C ARG A 91 5.42 -10.36 5.44
N ASP A 92 5.65 -9.43 4.52
CA ASP A 92 6.95 -8.79 4.33
C ASP A 92 7.38 -8.02 5.58
N ASN A 93 6.43 -7.32 6.23
CA ASN A 93 6.68 -6.64 7.50
C ASN A 93 7.05 -7.63 8.62
N ALA A 94 6.35 -8.76 8.72
CA ALA A 94 6.67 -9.80 9.70
C ALA A 94 8.07 -10.39 9.48
N LEU A 95 8.44 -10.64 8.23
CA LEU A 95 9.80 -11.11 7.88
C LEU A 95 10.88 -10.08 8.20
N PHE A 96 10.59 -8.80 7.93
CA PHE A 96 11.51 -7.70 8.23
C PHE A 96 11.74 -7.55 9.73
N VAL A 97 10.68 -7.45 10.52
CA VAL A 97 10.76 -7.26 11.98
C VAL A 97 11.39 -8.44 12.69
N SER A 98 11.17 -9.67 12.17
CA SER A 98 11.81 -10.88 12.73
C SER A 98 13.28 -11.08 12.32
N GLY A 99 13.80 -10.26 11.41
CA GLY A 99 15.16 -10.39 10.87
C GLY A 99 15.34 -11.58 9.90
N LEU A 100 14.24 -12.18 9.45
CA LEU A 100 14.28 -13.33 8.53
C LEU A 100 14.22 -12.91 7.06
N LEU A 101 13.97 -11.64 6.75
CA LEU A 101 13.83 -11.18 5.39
C LEU A 101 15.10 -11.39 4.58
N THR A 102 14.99 -12.14 3.49
CA THR A 102 16.05 -12.27 2.48
C THR A 102 15.87 -11.22 1.39
N GLU A 103 16.75 -10.24 1.35
CA GLU A 103 16.73 -9.16 0.35
C GLU A 103 17.41 -9.63 -0.95
N LYS A 104 16.64 -10.29 -1.80
CA LYS A 104 17.08 -10.74 -3.12
C LYS A 104 16.07 -10.33 -4.17
N ILE A 105 16.48 -9.45 -5.07
CA ILE A 105 15.66 -8.97 -6.18
C ILE A 105 15.87 -9.84 -7.42
N GLY A 106 14.78 -10.05 -8.16
CA GLY A 106 14.80 -10.83 -9.41
C GLY A 106 14.66 -12.34 -9.22
N GLY A 107 14.65 -13.06 -10.33
CA GLY A 107 14.40 -14.49 -10.36
C GLY A 107 12.92 -14.86 -10.42
N ARG A 108 12.59 -16.11 -10.14
CA ARG A 108 11.20 -16.58 -10.11
C ARG A 108 10.46 -16.07 -8.88
N SER A 109 9.14 -15.96 -8.98
CA SER A 109 8.27 -15.67 -7.84
C SER A 109 8.43 -16.69 -6.74
N VAL A 110 8.34 -16.24 -5.50
CA VAL A 110 8.38 -17.12 -4.33
C VAL A 110 7.08 -17.88 -4.17
N LYS A 111 7.17 -19.06 -3.58
CA LYS A 111 6.02 -19.87 -3.19
C LYS A 111 5.94 -19.92 -1.66
N PRO A 112 5.21 -18.98 -1.03
CA PRO A 112 5.09 -18.95 0.42
C PRO A 112 4.40 -20.21 0.95
N TYR A 113 4.60 -20.50 2.23
CA TYR A 113 3.90 -21.57 2.90
C TYR A 113 2.37 -21.38 2.80
N GLN A 114 1.69 -22.47 2.52
CA GLN A 114 0.23 -22.53 2.59
C GLN A 114 -0.16 -23.81 3.34
N PRO A 115 -1.21 -23.75 4.19
CA PRO A 115 -1.72 -24.93 4.87
C PRO A 115 -2.16 -26.01 3.89
N ALA A 116 -1.95 -27.24 4.23
CA ALA A 116 -2.41 -28.38 3.42
C ALA A 116 -3.93 -28.34 3.24
N GLY A 117 -4.39 -28.57 2.03
CA GLY A 117 -5.81 -28.58 1.70
C GLY A 117 -6.44 -27.19 1.45
N TYR A 118 -5.71 -26.08 1.58
CA TYR A 118 -6.24 -24.74 1.34
C TYR A 118 -6.92 -24.60 -0.03
N TRP A 119 -6.32 -25.16 -1.09
CA TRP A 119 -6.85 -25.12 -2.45
C TRP A 119 -7.78 -26.29 -2.82
N ARG A 120 -8.10 -27.16 -1.86
CA ARG A 120 -8.84 -28.41 -2.14
C ARG A 120 -10.20 -28.18 -2.81
N HIS A 121 -10.87 -27.10 -2.46
CA HIS A 121 -12.23 -26.80 -2.96
C HIS A 121 -12.25 -25.92 -4.20
N LEU A 122 -11.11 -25.34 -4.59
CA LEU A 122 -11.02 -24.38 -5.69
C LEU A 122 -10.42 -24.96 -6.97
N ASN A 123 -10.01 -26.23 -6.96
CA ASN A 123 -9.26 -26.82 -8.06
C ASN A 123 -9.98 -27.96 -8.76
N SER A 124 -10.29 -27.73 -10.03
CA SER A 124 -10.60 -28.79 -10.99
C SER A 124 -9.72 -28.56 -12.25
N PRO A 125 -8.75 -29.43 -12.52
CA PRO A 125 -8.29 -30.57 -11.73
C PRO A 125 -7.55 -30.18 -10.43
N SER A 126 -7.52 -31.09 -9.47
CA SER A 126 -6.86 -30.90 -8.18
C SER A 126 -5.37 -30.55 -8.36
N ARG A 127 -4.96 -29.41 -7.80
CA ARG A 127 -3.55 -28.96 -7.80
C ARG A 127 -2.97 -29.08 -6.40
N LYS A 128 -1.71 -29.52 -6.33
CA LYS A 128 -0.97 -29.53 -5.08
C LYS A 128 -0.06 -28.30 -5.03
N TRP A 129 -0.12 -27.55 -3.94
CA TRP A 129 0.80 -26.47 -3.68
C TRP A 129 2.07 -27.05 -3.06
N SER A 130 3.22 -26.68 -3.64
CA SER A 130 4.53 -26.99 -3.08
C SER A 130 5.22 -25.66 -2.79
N HIS A 131 5.42 -25.35 -1.50
CA HIS A 131 6.12 -24.15 -1.08
C HIS A 131 7.64 -24.29 -1.19
N ASP A 132 8.31 -23.16 -1.19
CA ASP A 132 9.77 -23.12 -1.17
C ASP A 132 10.31 -23.53 0.22
N ASN A 133 11.34 -24.37 0.27
CA ASN A 133 11.97 -24.88 1.50
C ASN A 133 13.36 -24.29 1.76
N ASN A 134 13.83 -23.37 0.90
CA ASN A 134 15.13 -22.72 0.99
C ASN A 134 14.98 -21.24 1.35
N GLU A 135 16.03 -20.46 1.19
CA GLU A 135 16.02 -18.99 1.44
C GLU A 135 14.87 -18.25 0.75
N ASN A 136 14.36 -18.78 -0.37
CA ASN A 136 13.26 -18.14 -1.09
C ASN A 136 11.97 -18.02 -0.27
N GLN A 137 11.76 -18.91 0.71
CA GLN A 137 10.60 -18.79 1.61
C GLN A 137 10.60 -17.50 2.43
N TYR A 138 11.76 -16.85 2.60
CA TYR A 138 11.93 -15.61 3.36
C TYR A 138 12.06 -14.37 2.48
N ARG A 139 11.94 -14.49 1.16
CA ARG A 139 11.93 -13.37 0.24
C ARG A 139 10.57 -12.66 0.25
N ARG A 140 10.55 -11.43 -0.24
CA ARG A 140 9.30 -10.69 -0.47
C ARG A 140 8.40 -11.44 -1.44
N GLY A 141 7.09 -11.26 -1.29
CA GLY A 141 6.10 -11.84 -2.20
C GLY A 141 6.24 -11.27 -3.61
N LEU A 142 6.43 -9.94 -3.68
CA LEU A 142 6.88 -9.21 -4.87
C LEU A 142 8.36 -8.85 -4.70
N TYR A 143 9.16 -9.18 -5.66
CA TYR A 143 10.61 -8.96 -5.63
C TYR A 143 11.03 -7.81 -6.54
#